data_dd114bcdcf656d49d72d221e6e1a15e4
#
_entry.id   dd114bcdcf656d49d72d221e6e1a15e4
#
_cell.length_a   1.000
_cell.length_b   1.000
_cell.length_c   1.000
_cell.angle_alpha   90.00
_cell.angle_beta   90.00
_cell.angle_gamma   90.00
#
_symmetry.space_group_name_H-M   'P 1'
#
loop_
_entity.id
_entity.type
_entity.pdbx_description
1 polymer ?
#
loop_
_entity_poly.entity_id
_entity_poly.type
_entity_poly.pdbx_seq_one_letter_code
_entity_poly.pdbx_strand_id
1 'polypeptide(L)'
;MRTMTKSKTVDFVFSDKHKEYIRNCRKNTYNIAEGAVRAGKTIDNVFAFATELEYTPDKIHLASGSTSATAKLNIGDSNGFGLEYQFRGRCKWGKFKGNECLSIQTKTGTKVVIFAGAGKADSFKRIRGNSYGMWIATEINLHHDAFIKEAFNRTAAAKMRKFFWDLNPSNPGAAIYSDYIDLYRRKQDAGELPGGCNYQLFTLTDNETISEERRKEIIAQYDPKTVWYKRDILGIRCVADGLCFPQFSDAPEDYLIDHPQYDFVQIGVDFGGNKSAHSFVATGISRAGSIVYLMSQRIPAKGVTPDQLYSLFGDFLSKCRAKYPGQYAYIFADCAEQTLIAGMASRFPGVRNSLKNPINDRIKGVNALVAQGKLHYTSDCKSLVDAMTTAVWDESKFEDVRLDNGTSDIDSLDAAEYSWERYLYQFAKLKG
;
A
#
# COMPACT_ATOMS: atom_id res chain seq x y z
N MET A 1 -39.04 -22.64 -0.67
CA MET A 1 -38.80 -21.61 0.34
C MET A 1 -37.31 -21.57 0.62
N ARG A 2 -36.58 -20.59 0.07
CA ARG A 2 -35.17 -20.35 0.42
C ARG A 2 -35.17 -19.54 1.72
N THR A 3 -34.68 -20.11 2.78
CA THR A 3 -34.40 -19.44 4.05
C THR A 3 -33.35 -18.35 3.80
N MET A 4 -33.76 -17.08 3.85
CA MET A 4 -32.85 -15.96 3.89
C MET A 4 -32.07 -16.02 5.21
N THR A 5 -30.79 -16.36 5.11
CA THR A 5 -29.85 -16.19 6.21
C THR A 5 -29.82 -14.70 6.56
N LYS A 6 -30.21 -14.36 7.78
CA LYS A 6 -30.02 -13.01 8.33
C LYS A 6 -28.54 -12.66 8.23
N SER A 7 -28.20 -11.68 7.40
CA SER A 7 -26.86 -11.09 7.41
C SER A 7 -26.61 -10.57 8.82
N LYS A 8 -25.52 -11.01 9.46
CA LYS A 8 -25.04 -10.40 10.70
C LYS A 8 -24.73 -8.94 10.37
N THR A 9 -25.51 -8.03 10.89
CA THR A 9 -25.22 -6.59 10.86
C THR A 9 -23.97 -6.42 11.73
N VAL A 10 -22.87 -5.98 11.15
CA VAL A 10 -21.71 -5.56 11.91
C VAL A 10 -21.97 -4.12 12.30
N ASP A 11 -22.22 -3.86 13.57
CA ASP A 11 -22.39 -2.51 14.07
C ASP A 11 -21.01 -1.85 14.22
N PHE A 12 -20.80 -0.73 13.54
CA PHE A 12 -19.60 0.08 13.73
C PHE A 12 -19.77 0.93 15.00
N VAL A 13 -18.84 0.79 15.94
CA VAL A 13 -18.86 1.53 17.21
C VAL A 13 -17.89 2.72 17.10
N PHE A 14 -18.42 3.93 17.16
CA PHE A 14 -17.62 5.15 17.24
C PHE A 14 -17.22 5.43 18.70
N SER A 15 -15.92 5.46 18.98
CA SER A 15 -15.42 5.98 20.27
C SER A 15 -15.76 7.47 20.43
N ASP A 16 -15.60 8.00 21.64
CA ASP A 16 -15.89 9.41 21.88
C ASP A 16 -14.99 10.35 21.07
N LYS A 17 -13.74 9.97 20.84
CA LYS A 17 -12.79 10.68 19.99
C LYS A 17 -13.26 10.74 18.53
N HIS A 18 -13.77 9.64 17.97
CA HIS A 18 -14.35 9.59 16.63
C HIS A 18 -15.60 10.48 16.55
N LYS A 19 -16.51 10.39 17.54
CA LYS A 19 -17.71 11.23 17.62
C LYS A 19 -17.37 12.71 17.70
N GLU A 20 -16.34 13.07 18.45
CA GLU A 20 -15.87 14.46 18.55
C GLU A 20 -15.33 14.97 17.22
N TYR A 21 -14.45 14.18 16.55
CA TYR A 21 -13.93 14.51 15.23
C TYR A 21 -15.06 14.74 14.22
N ILE A 22 -16.03 13.81 14.14
CA ILE A 22 -17.17 13.89 13.21
C ILE A 22 -18.01 15.15 13.50
N ARG A 23 -18.29 15.47 14.78
CA ARG A 23 -19.03 16.69 15.17
C ARG A 23 -18.27 17.95 14.74
N ASN A 24 -16.97 17.98 14.91
CA ASN A 24 -16.13 19.12 14.55
C ASN A 24 -16.02 19.32 13.04
N CYS A 25 -16.21 18.28 12.21
CA CYS A 25 -16.27 18.39 10.75
C CYS A 25 -17.37 19.38 10.27
N ARG A 26 -18.47 19.54 11.02
CA ARG A 26 -19.53 20.48 10.67
C ARG A 26 -19.11 21.94 10.74
N LYS A 27 -18.17 22.28 11.64
CA LYS A 27 -17.73 23.64 11.91
C LYS A 27 -16.50 24.05 11.11
N ASN A 28 -15.79 23.08 10.51
CA ASN A 28 -14.51 23.32 9.90
C ASN A 28 -14.52 23.06 8.38
N THR A 29 -13.73 23.82 7.65
CA THR A 29 -13.51 23.64 6.21
C THR A 29 -12.54 22.50 5.92
N TYR A 30 -11.44 22.43 6.68
CA TYR A 30 -10.39 21.41 6.50
C TYR A 30 -10.54 20.37 7.60
N ASN A 31 -10.86 19.12 7.24
CA ASN A 31 -11.03 18.01 8.17
C ASN A 31 -10.03 16.92 7.81
N ILE A 32 -9.09 16.66 8.71
CA ILE A 32 -7.93 15.81 8.46
C ILE A 32 -7.85 14.77 9.55
N ALA A 33 -8.00 13.50 9.18
CA ALA A 33 -7.82 12.34 10.03
C ALA A 33 -6.50 11.65 9.68
N GLU A 34 -5.48 11.81 10.51
CA GLU A 34 -4.19 11.12 10.37
C GLU A 34 -4.08 10.00 11.40
N GLY A 35 -3.31 8.94 11.12
CA GLY A 35 -3.01 7.95 12.16
C GLY A 35 -2.83 6.54 11.67
N ALA A 36 -2.81 5.60 12.62
CA ALA A 36 -2.54 4.18 12.43
C ALA A 36 -3.46 3.51 11.40
N VAL A 37 -3.00 2.43 10.82
CA VAL A 37 -3.80 1.56 9.96
C VAL A 37 -4.98 0.99 10.77
N ARG A 38 -6.16 0.90 10.15
CA ARG A 38 -7.41 0.42 10.77
C ARG A 38 -7.89 1.23 11.98
N ALA A 39 -7.43 2.45 12.15
CA ALA A 39 -7.90 3.34 13.20
C ALA A 39 -9.32 3.93 12.96
N GLY A 40 -10.00 3.61 11.85
CA GLY A 40 -11.37 4.08 11.56
C GLY A 40 -11.48 5.40 10.78
N LYS A 41 -10.36 6.05 10.47
CA LYS A 41 -10.27 7.39 9.86
C LYS A 41 -11.15 7.60 8.63
N THR A 42 -11.09 6.67 7.68
CA THR A 42 -11.85 6.75 6.42
C THR A 42 -13.35 6.69 6.68
N ILE A 43 -13.78 5.83 7.61
CA ILE A 43 -15.20 5.69 7.99
C ILE A 43 -15.72 6.99 8.61
N ASP A 44 -14.91 7.64 9.48
CA ASP A 44 -15.25 8.93 10.07
C ASP A 44 -15.49 9.99 8.99
N ASN A 45 -14.55 10.09 8.05
CA ASN A 45 -14.64 11.05 6.94
C ASN A 45 -15.83 10.76 6.03
N VAL A 46 -16.09 9.49 5.72
CA VAL A 46 -17.26 9.08 4.92
C VAL A 46 -18.55 9.45 5.63
N PHE A 47 -18.65 9.18 6.95
CA PHE A 47 -19.83 9.50 7.73
C PHE A 47 -20.07 11.03 7.83
N ALA A 48 -19.00 11.79 8.10
CA ALA A 48 -19.05 13.24 8.14
C ALA A 48 -19.43 13.85 6.79
N PHE A 49 -18.80 13.37 5.70
CA PHE A 49 -19.10 13.81 4.34
C PHE A 49 -20.54 13.47 3.93
N ALA A 50 -21.04 12.27 4.25
CA ALA A 50 -22.41 11.86 3.99
C ALA A 50 -23.41 12.75 4.73
N THR A 51 -23.11 13.11 5.98
CA THR A 51 -23.93 14.03 6.77
C THR A 51 -24.01 15.41 6.11
N GLU A 52 -22.89 15.95 5.64
CA GLU A 52 -22.85 17.25 4.96
C GLU A 52 -23.51 17.22 3.57
N LEU A 53 -23.48 16.07 2.86
CA LEU A 53 -24.20 15.91 1.59
C LEU A 53 -25.70 16.13 1.70
N GLU A 54 -26.32 15.82 2.85
CA GLU A 54 -27.75 16.03 3.06
C GLU A 54 -28.15 17.52 3.07
N TYR A 55 -27.21 18.42 3.38
CA TYR A 55 -27.48 19.84 3.61
C TYR A 55 -26.83 20.79 2.61
N THR A 56 -25.78 20.35 1.90
CA THR A 56 -25.06 21.21 0.96
C THR A 56 -25.96 21.66 -0.18
N PRO A 57 -25.91 22.96 -0.58
CA PRO A 57 -26.59 23.45 -1.78
C PRO A 57 -25.86 23.04 -3.08
N ASP A 58 -24.59 22.66 -3.01
CA ASP A 58 -23.80 22.28 -4.18
C ASP A 58 -24.24 20.90 -4.72
N LYS A 59 -24.22 20.74 -6.05
CA LYS A 59 -24.74 19.53 -6.71
C LYS A 59 -23.68 18.46 -6.94
N ILE A 60 -22.45 18.87 -7.28
CA ILE A 60 -21.38 17.97 -7.71
C ILE A 60 -20.28 17.99 -6.65
N HIS A 61 -19.79 16.82 -6.29
CA HIS A 61 -18.75 16.62 -5.27
C HIS A 61 -17.66 15.67 -5.79
N LEU A 62 -16.47 15.75 -5.20
CA LEU A 62 -15.32 14.95 -5.60
C LEU A 62 -14.97 13.93 -4.52
N ALA A 63 -14.79 12.68 -4.91
CA ALA A 63 -14.16 11.61 -4.14
C ALA A 63 -12.89 11.15 -4.85
N SER A 64 -11.75 11.08 -4.16
CA SER A 64 -10.49 10.69 -4.76
C SER A 64 -9.68 9.71 -3.92
N GLY A 65 -8.87 8.90 -4.60
CA GLY A 65 -7.89 7.98 -4.03
C GLY A 65 -6.68 7.92 -4.95
N SER A 66 -5.68 7.11 -4.64
CA SER A 66 -4.52 6.90 -5.53
C SER A 66 -4.96 6.46 -6.94
N THR A 67 -6.01 5.64 -7.02
CA THR A 67 -6.73 5.29 -8.25
C THR A 67 -8.22 5.53 -8.08
N SER A 68 -9.00 5.58 -9.17
CA SER A 68 -10.47 5.66 -9.09
C SER A 68 -11.07 4.39 -8.45
N ALA A 69 -10.45 3.25 -8.65
CA ALA A 69 -10.84 1.99 -8.00
C ALA A 69 -10.66 2.07 -6.48
N THR A 70 -9.52 2.59 -6.00
CA THR A 70 -9.27 2.82 -4.57
C THR A 70 -10.28 3.82 -3.98
N ALA A 71 -10.57 4.91 -4.69
CA ALA A 71 -11.58 5.87 -4.25
C ALA A 71 -12.97 5.20 -4.07
N LYS A 72 -13.38 4.36 -5.02
CA LYS A 72 -14.65 3.62 -4.95
C LYS A 72 -14.65 2.62 -3.80
N LEU A 73 -13.57 1.87 -3.64
CA LEU A 73 -13.45 0.87 -2.58
C LEU A 73 -13.47 1.51 -1.19
N ASN A 74 -12.69 2.58 -0.99
CA ASN A 74 -12.51 3.17 0.35
C ASN A 74 -13.60 4.16 0.73
N ILE A 75 -14.21 4.87 -0.24
CA ILE A 75 -15.22 5.90 0.03
C ILE A 75 -16.61 5.41 -0.38
N GLY A 76 -16.72 4.76 -1.53
CA GLY A 76 -18.01 4.26 -2.05
C GLY A 76 -18.52 3.09 -1.24
N ASP A 77 -17.74 2.02 -1.11
CA ASP A 77 -18.06 0.79 -0.39
C ASP A 77 -17.63 0.85 1.09
N SER A 78 -16.38 1.21 1.37
CA SER A 78 -15.77 1.29 2.71
C SER A 78 -16.09 0.09 3.61
N ASN A 79 -15.85 -1.13 3.09
CA ASN A 79 -16.18 -2.40 3.77
C ASN A 79 -17.65 -2.48 4.25
N GLY A 80 -18.58 -1.98 3.45
CA GLY A 80 -20.01 -1.96 3.77
C GLY A 80 -20.45 -0.77 4.63
N PHE A 81 -19.59 0.23 4.91
CA PHE A 81 -19.92 1.44 5.64
C PHE A 81 -19.81 2.72 4.79
N GLY A 82 -19.54 2.56 3.48
CA GLY A 82 -19.35 3.65 2.54
C GLY A 82 -20.61 4.44 2.19
N LEU A 83 -20.47 5.38 1.23
CA LEU A 83 -21.57 6.21 0.77
C LEU A 83 -22.75 5.39 0.24
N GLU A 84 -22.48 4.25 -0.41
CA GLU A 84 -23.52 3.36 -0.92
C GLU A 84 -24.39 2.80 0.21
N TYR A 85 -23.79 2.43 1.34
CA TYR A 85 -24.51 1.97 2.53
C TYR A 85 -25.24 3.12 3.23
N GLN A 86 -24.60 4.28 3.40
CA GLN A 86 -25.20 5.45 4.07
C GLN A 86 -26.45 5.92 3.34
N PHE A 87 -26.46 5.83 2.01
CA PHE A 87 -27.57 6.24 1.15
C PHE A 87 -28.30 5.07 0.48
N ARG A 88 -28.27 3.86 1.10
CA ARG A 88 -28.94 2.70 0.55
C ARG A 88 -30.41 2.98 0.24
N GLY A 89 -30.85 2.54 -0.93
CA GLY A 89 -32.21 2.82 -1.44
C GLY A 89 -32.39 4.23 -2.00
N ARG A 90 -31.40 5.12 -1.84
CA ARG A 90 -31.43 6.51 -2.32
C ARG A 90 -30.22 6.86 -3.20
N CYS A 91 -29.40 5.89 -3.60
CA CYS A 91 -28.24 6.11 -4.45
C CYS A 91 -28.18 5.12 -5.60
N LYS A 92 -27.46 5.52 -6.67
CA LYS A 92 -27.25 4.68 -7.85
C LYS A 92 -25.91 4.99 -8.50
N TRP A 93 -25.12 3.96 -8.76
CA TRP A 93 -23.90 4.06 -9.57
C TRP A 93 -24.22 4.39 -11.02
N GLY A 94 -23.37 5.18 -11.66
CA GLY A 94 -23.52 5.58 -13.05
C GLY A 94 -22.30 6.34 -13.57
N LYS A 95 -22.51 7.07 -14.65
CA LYS A 95 -21.49 7.95 -15.24
C LYS A 95 -22.02 9.38 -15.34
N PHE A 96 -21.19 10.36 -15.02
CA PHE A 96 -21.46 11.76 -15.23
C PHE A 96 -20.33 12.39 -16.03
N LYS A 97 -20.64 12.87 -17.25
CA LYS A 97 -19.65 13.44 -18.19
C LYS A 97 -18.43 12.49 -18.39
N GLY A 98 -18.68 11.20 -18.55
CA GLY A 98 -17.65 10.19 -18.76
C GLY A 98 -16.94 9.68 -17.50
N ASN A 99 -17.10 10.33 -16.35
CA ASN A 99 -16.53 9.89 -15.08
C ASN A 99 -17.50 8.98 -14.31
N GLU A 100 -16.96 7.98 -13.61
CA GLU A 100 -17.75 7.15 -12.70
C GLU A 100 -18.26 8.00 -11.53
N CYS A 101 -19.51 7.84 -11.16
CA CYS A 101 -20.14 8.60 -10.08
C CYS A 101 -21.19 7.81 -9.32
N LEU A 102 -21.47 8.26 -8.12
CA LEU A 102 -22.62 7.87 -7.32
C LEU A 102 -23.63 9.04 -7.31
N SER A 103 -24.82 8.81 -7.84
CA SER A 103 -25.92 9.74 -7.76
C SER A 103 -26.72 9.47 -6.49
N ILE A 104 -26.96 10.47 -5.66
CA ILE A 104 -27.52 10.35 -4.32
C ILE A 104 -28.71 11.28 -4.17
N GLN A 105 -29.84 10.78 -3.70
CA GLN A 105 -30.99 11.60 -3.33
C GLN A 105 -30.84 12.06 -1.88
N THR A 106 -30.82 13.38 -1.69
CA THR A 106 -30.66 14.05 -0.39
C THR A 106 -31.79 14.97 -0.10
N LYS A 107 -31.84 15.54 1.10
CA LYS A 107 -32.85 16.54 1.51
C LYS A 107 -32.83 17.82 0.66
N THR A 108 -31.66 18.13 0.09
CA THR A 108 -31.48 19.36 -0.74
C THR A 108 -31.37 19.01 -2.25
N GLY A 109 -31.89 17.84 -2.66
CA GLY A 109 -31.96 17.39 -4.05
C GLY A 109 -30.88 16.37 -4.42
N THR A 110 -30.81 16.03 -5.70
CA THR A 110 -29.86 15.02 -6.20
C THR A 110 -28.44 15.56 -6.18
N LYS A 111 -27.54 14.82 -5.55
CA LYS A 111 -26.08 15.05 -5.55
C LYS A 111 -25.38 14.04 -6.45
N VAL A 112 -24.25 14.46 -7.00
CA VAL A 112 -23.39 13.61 -7.83
C VAL A 112 -21.99 13.61 -7.21
N VAL A 113 -21.53 12.47 -6.72
CA VAL A 113 -20.16 12.29 -6.23
C VAL A 113 -19.34 11.60 -7.33
N ILE A 114 -18.35 12.30 -7.88
CA ILE A 114 -17.45 11.80 -8.92
C ILE A 114 -16.24 11.13 -8.28
N PHE A 115 -15.90 9.93 -8.74
CA PHE A 115 -14.76 9.15 -8.23
C PHE A 115 -13.56 9.25 -9.18
N ALA A 116 -12.44 9.79 -8.70
CA ALA A 116 -11.24 10.05 -9.48
C ALA A 116 -9.99 9.42 -8.88
N GLY A 117 -9.08 8.96 -9.74
CA GLY A 117 -7.71 8.61 -9.35
C GLY A 117 -6.82 9.85 -9.35
N ALA A 118 -5.92 9.96 -8.37
CA ALA A 118 -5.10 11.15 -8.13
C ALA A 118 -3.59 10.87 -8.08
N GLY A 119 -3.15 9.60 -8.21
CA GLY A 119 -1.75 9.21 -8.00
C GLY A 119 -0.79 9.53 -9.14
N LYS A 120 -1.24 9.96 -10.33
CA LYS A 120 -0.38 10.27 -11.48
C LYS A 120 -0.34 11.76 -11.78
N ALA A 121 0.79 12.23 -12.33
CA ALA A 121 1.01 13.64 -12.67
C ALA A 121 -0.08 14.24 -13.58
N ASP A 122 -0.69 13.45 -14.46
CA ASP A 122 -1.74 13.89 -15.39
C ASP A 122 -3.18 13.65 -14.90
N SER A 123 -3.34 13.06 -13.70
CA SER A 123 -4.65 12.73 -13.12
C SER A 123 -5.57 13.94 -12.98
N PHE A 124 -5.00 15.13 -12.74
CA PHE A 124 -5.76 16.37 -12.61
C PHE A 124 -6.63 16.70 -13.84
N LYS A 125 -6.27 16.20 -15.04
CA LYS A 125 -7.04 16.42 -16.27
C LYS A 125 -8.46 15.87 -16.16
N ARG A 126 -8.67 14.82 -15.39
CA ARG A 126 -9.97 14.14 -15.23
C ARG A 126 -10.98 14.96 -14.42
N ILE A 127 -10.51 15.84 -13.56
CA ILE A 127 -11.39 16.68 -12.72
C ILE A 127 -11.61 18.07 -13.29
N ARG A 128 -10.92 18.44 -14.38
CA ARG A 128 -11.15 19.69 -15.11
C ARG A 128 -12.53 19.72 -15.74
N GLY A 129 -13.08 20.94 -15.90
CA GLY A 129 -14.38 21.15 -16.54
C GLY A 129 -15.59 20.97 -15.62
N ASN A 130 -15.39 20.62 -14.35
CA ASN A 130 -16.43 20.64 -13.33
C ASN A 130 -16.02 21.59 -12.18
N SER A 131 -17.02 22.13 -11.48
CA SER A 131 -16.86 22.76 -10.17
C SER A 131 -17.45 21.83 -9.12
N TYR A 132 -16.75 21.67 -8.01
CA TYR A 132 -17.14 20.78 -6.93
C TYR A 132 -17.46 21.56 -5.66
N GLY A 133 -18.45 21.13 -4.89
CA GLY A 133 -18.77 21.69 -3.59
C GLY A 133 -17.80 21.22 -2.52
N MET A 134 -17.79 19.92 -2.27
CA MET A 134 -16.93 19.30 -1.27
C MET A 134 -16.00 18.26 -1.92
N TRP A 135 -14.89 17.98 -1.25
CA TRP A 135 -13.91 16.99 -1.67
C TRP A 135 -13.55 16.07 -0.51
N ILE A 136 -13.78 14.76 -0.70
CA ILE A 136 -13.29 13.71 0.17
C ILE A 136 -12.13 12.97 -0.51
N ALA A 137 -11.00 12.78 0.19
CA ALA A 137 -9.83 12.08 -0.31
C ALA A 137 -9.35 11.03 0.69
N THR A 138 -9.18 9.80 0.22
CA THR A 138 -8.54 8.73 0.99
C THR A 138 -7.07 8.62 0.62
N GLU A 139 -6.21 8.43 1.63
CA GLU A 139 -4.75 8.36 1.45
C GLU A 139 -4.20 9.58 0.69
N ILE A 140 -4.52 10.78 1.16
CA ILE A 140 -4.17 12.05 0.48
C ILE A 140 -2.66 12.20 0.22
N ASN A 141 -1.82 11.60 1.07
CA ASN A 141 -0.37 11.56 0.90
C ASN A 141 0.10 10.80 -0.37
N LEU A 142 -0.78 10.00 -0.99
CA LEU A 142 -0.51 9.30 -2.27
C LEU A 142 -1.04 10.08 -3.48
N HIS A 143 -1.60 11.26 -3.29
CA HIS A 143 -2.08 12.12 -4.37
C HIS A 143 -0.94 12.94 -4.96
N HIS A 144 -0.89 13.05 -6.28
CA HIS A 144 0.05 13.93 -6.95
C HIS A 144 -0.32 15.41 -6.68
N ASP A 145 0.67 16.24 -6.37
CA ASP A 145 0.47 17.65 -6.00
C ASP A 145 -0.33 18.46 -7.05
N ALA A 146 -0.09 18.21 -8.34
CA ALA A 146 -0.89 18.83 -9.42
C ALA A 146 -2.39 18.52 -9.31
N PHE A 147 -2.77 17.32 -8.83
CA PHE A 147 -4.17 16.98 -8.59
C PHE A 147 -4.73 17.74 -7.38
N ILE A 148 -3.95 17.82 -6.29
CA ILE A 148 -4.36 18.55 -5.08
C ILE A 148 -4.63 20.02 -5.43
N LYS A 149 -3.70 20.68 -6.12
CA LYS A 149 -3.85 22.07 -6.57
C LYS A 149 -5.06 22.26 -7.46
N GLU A 150 -5.29 21.38 -8.42
CA GLU A 150 -6.47 21.45 -9.29
C GLU A 150 -7.77 21.25 -8.50
N ALA A 151 -7.83 20.31 -7.56
CA ALA A 151 -9.02 20.11 -6.71
C ALA A 151 -9.36 21.35 -5.88
N PHE A 152 -8.34 22.04 -5.34
CA PHE A 152 -8.55 23.33 -4.69
C PHE A 152 -9.17 24.39 -5.62
N ASN A 153 -8.62 24.50 -6.85
CA ASN A 153 -9.14 25.43 -7.85
C ASN A 153 -10.59 25.08 -8.22
N ARG A 154 -10.92 23.80 -8.37
CA ARG A 154 -12.25 23.34 -8.75
C ARG A 154 -13.30 23.45 -7.64
N THR A 155 -12.88 23.61 -6.40
CA THR A 155 -13.77 23.84 -5.25
C THR A 155 -13.88 25.33 -4.87
N ALA A 156 -13.16 26.24 -5.55
CA ALA A 156 -13.11 27.66 -5.18
C ALA A 156 -14.47 28.38 -5.24
N ALA A 157 -15.35 27.97 -6.16
CA ALA A 157 -16.70 28.55 -6.34
C ALA A 157 -17.78 27.83 -5.52
N ALA A 158 -17.44 26.90 -4.65
CA ALA A 158 -18.39 26.15 -3.83
C ALA A 158 -19.15 27.08 -2.87
N LYS A 159 -20.44 26.85 -2.71
CA LYS A 159 -21.27 27.53 -1.72
C LYS A 159 -21.04 27.00 -0.31
N MET A 160 -20.78 25.68 -0.21
CA MET A 160 -20.38 25.01 1.03
C MET A 160 -19.11 24.19 0.80
N ARG A 161 -17.97 24.89 0.87
CA ARG A 161 -16.65 24.31 0.61
C ARG A 161 -16.15 23.56 1.83
N LYS A 162 -15.90 22.23 1.69
CA LYS A 162 -15.32 21.39 2.74
C LYS A 162 -14.42 20.32 2.17
N PHE A 163 -13.40 19.98 2.94
CA PHE A 163 -12.39 18.94 2.63
C PHE A 163 -12.40 17.90 3.73
N PHE A 164 -12.35 16.61 3.35
CA PHE A 164 -12.29 15.47 4.26
C PHE A 164 -11.14 14.56 3.79
N TRP A 165 -10.04 14.61 4.50
CA TRP A 165 -8.83 13.90 4.12
C TRP A 165 -8.44 12.88 5.17
N ASP A 166 -8.09 11.67 4.75
CA ASP A 166 -7.41 10.70 5.60
C ASP A 166 -6.04 10.35 5.05
N LEU A 167 -5.15 9.97 5.96
CA LEU A 167 -3.83 9.46 5.62
C LEU A 167 -3.23 8.62 6.75
N ASN A 168 -2.34 7.72 6.37
CA ASN A 168 -1.41 7.11 7.32
C ASN A 168 -0.16 8.01 7.44
N PRO A 169 0.48 8.08 8.63
CA PRO A 169 1.70 8.85 8.79
C PRO A 169 2.79 8.42 7.80
N SER A 170 3.54 9.39 7.32
CA SER A 170 4.66 9.18 6.39
C SER A 170 5.90 9.96 6.85
N ASN A 171 6.87 10.14 5.97
CA ASN A 171 8.05 10.98 6.26
C ASN A 171 7.61 12.41 6.63
N PRO A 172 8.05 12.96 7.79
CA PRO A 172 7.68 14.32 8.22
C PRO A 172 8.05 15.42 7.22
N GLY A 173 9.07 15.20 6.38
CA GLY A 173 9.49 16.13 5.33
C GLY A 173 8.65 16.08 4.06
N ALA A 174 7.64 15.22 3.96
CA ALA A 174 6.79 15.11 2.78
C ALA A 174 5.98 16.39 2.55
N ALA A 175 5.86 16.82 1.29
CA ALA A 175 5.20 18.08 0.89
C ALA A 175 3.75 18.17 1.36
N ILE A 176 3.05 17.04 1.54
CA ILE A 176 1.67 17.03 2.08
C ILE A 176 1.59 17.66 3.48
N TYR A 177 2.65 17.55 4.28
CA TYR A 177 2.72 18.16 5.61
C TYR A 177 3.09 19.64 5.52
N SER A 178 4.22 19.98 4.89
CA SER A 178 4.73 21.35 4.82
C SER A 178 3.76 22.30 4.12
N ASP A 179 3.20 21.87 2.98
CA ASP A 179 2.44 22.71 2.08
C ASP A 179 0.94 22.77 2.45
N TYR A 180 0.44 21.78 3.19
CA TYR A 180 -0.99 21.65 3.50
C TYR A 180 -1.26 21.42 4.98
N ILE A 181 -1.00 20.22 5.52
CA ILE A 181 -1.51 19.81 6.84
C ILE A 181 -0.96 20.69 7.96
N ASP A 182 0.36 20.79 8.07
CA ASP A 182 1.00 21.57 9.14
C ASP A 182 0.87 23.07 8.91
N LEU A 183 0.77 23.50 7.63
CA LEU A 183 0.45 24.89 7.29
C LEU A 183 -0.96 25.26 7.81
N TYR A 184 -1.97 24.42 7.59
CA TYR A 184 -3.34 24.69 8.06
C TYR A 184 -3.43 24.68 9.57
N ARG A 185 -2.74 23.75 10.24
CA ARG A 185 -2.67 23.69 11.69
C ARG A 185 -2.04 24.96 12.27
N ARG A 186 -0.88 25.39 11.77
CA ARG A 186 -0.22 26.62 12.19
C ARG A 186 -1.12 27.85 12.00
N LYS A 187 -1.77 27.96 10.84
CA LYS A 187 -2.72 29.08 10.57
C LYS A 187 -3.96 29.01 11.48
N GLN A 188 -4.44 27.80 11.81
CA GLN A 188 -5.52 27.60 12.77
C GLN A 188 -5.11 28.10 14.17
N ASP A 189 -3.93 27.71 14.64
CA ASP A 189 -3.39 28.09 15.94
C ASP A 189 -3.15 29.61 16.03
N ALA A 190 -2.78 30.24 14.91
CA ALA A 190 -2.63 31.70 14.80
C ALA A 190 -3.98 32.44 14.63
N GLY A 191 -5.11 31.75 14.45
CA GLY A 191 -6.40 32.37 14.16
C GLY A 191 -6.51 32.95 12.73
N GLU A 192 -5.61 32.56 11.82
CA GLU A 192 -5.50 33.11 10.47
C GLU A 192 -6.13 32.21 9.39
N LEU A 193 -6.72 31.06 9.76
CA LEU A 193 -7.31 30.13 8.81
C LEU A 193 -8.82 30.35 8.67
N PRO A 194 -9.30 30.97 7.59
CA PRO A 194 -10.74 31.09 7.35
C PRO A 194 -11.40 29.72 7.24
N GLY A 195 -12.49 29.51 7.96
CA GLY A 195 -13.26 28.26 7.95
C GLY A 195 -12.70 27.14 8.82
N GLY A 196 -11.53 27.32 9.42
CA GLY A 196 -10.97 26.44 10.44
C GLY A 196 -10.45 25.09 9.94
N CYS A 197 -9.61 24.46 10.78
CA CYS A 197 -9.02 23.13 10.58
C CYS A 197 -9.35 22.22 11.76
N ASN A 198 -9.94 21.08 11.47
CA ASN A 198 -10.20 19.99 12.39
C ASN A 198 -9.19 18.87 12.09
N TYR A 199 -8.09 18.83 12.83
CA TYR A 199 -7.06 17.79 12.73
C TYR A 199 -7.15 16.85 13.91
N GLN A 200 -7.13 15.55 13.63
CA GLN A 200 -7.10 14.52 14.67
C GLN A 200 -6.14 13.41 14.30
N LEU A 201 -5.29 13.02 15.26
CA LEU A 201 -4.44 11.84 15.18
C LEU A 201 -5.17 10.64 15.80
N PHE A 202 -5.30 9.54 15.04
CA PHE A 202 -5.92 8.30 15.49
C PHE A 202 -4.91 7.17 15.61
N THR A 203 -5.04 6.37 16.66
CA THR A 203 -4.26 5.15 16.89
C THR A 203 -5.13 3.91 16.70
N LEU A 204 -4.50 2.74 16.63
CA LEU A 204 -5.23 1.47 16.50
C LEU A 204 -6.19 1.23 17.69
N THR A 205 -5.85 1.76 18.87
CA THR A 205 -6.66 1.63 20.09
C THR A 205 -7.92 2.48 20.09
N ASP A 206 -7.96 3.54 19.27
CA ASP A 206 -9.14 4.40 19.17
C ASP A 206 -10.32 3.70 18.45
N ASN A 207 -10.04 2.62 17.67
CA ASN A 207 -11.07 1.85 17.01
C ASN A 207 -11.65 0.75 17.93
N GLU A 208 -12.76 1.05 18.56
CA GLU A 208 -13.46 0.13 19.47
C GLU A 208 -14.16 -1.05 18.77
N THR A 209 -14.29 -1.01 17.44
CA THR A 209 -14.84 -2.12 16.65
C THR A 209 -13.88 -3.33 16.61
N ILE A 210 -12.59 -3.11 16.87
CA ILE A 210 -11.56 -4.15 16.84
C ILE A 210 -11.35 -4.69 18.27
N SER A 211 -11.59 -5.99 18.48
CA SER A 211 -11.36 -6.64 19.78
C SER A 211 -9.89 -6.59 20.18
N GLU A 212 -9.60 -6.74 21.47
CA GLU A 212 -8.23 -6.73 21.99
C GLU A 212 -7.40 -7.88 21.41
N GLU A 213 -7.97 -9.07 21.27
CA GLU A 213 -7.33 -10.24 20.64
C GLU A 213 -6.93 -9.91 19.19
N ARG A 214 -7.85 -9.28 18.44
CA ARG A 214 -7.58 -8.91 17.07
C ARG A 214 -6.52 -7.81 16.94
N ARG A 215 -6.46 -6.88 17.89
CA ARG A 215 -5.37 -5.87 17.95
C ARG A 215 -4.02 -6.56 18.18
N LYS A 216 -3.92 -7.52 19.09
CA LYS A 216 -2.70 -8.31 19.33
C LYS A 216 -2.26 -9.06 18.07
N GLU A 217 -3.20 -9.67 17.35
CA GLU A 217 -2.91 -10.33 16.05
C GLU A 217 -2.39 -9.35 14.99
N ILE A 218 -2.94 -8.14 14.92
CA ILE A 218 -2.49 -7.11 13.98
C ILE A 218 -1.07 -6.67 14.34
N ILE A 219 -0.82 -6.37 15.61
CA ILE A 219 0.50 -5.92 16.10
C ILE A 219 1.56 -6.99 15.85
N ALA A 220 1.25 -8.27 16.06
CA ALA A 220 2.18 -9.39 15.84
C ALA A 220 2.59 -9.57 14.36
N GLN A 221 1.99 -8.86 13.43
CA GLN A 221 2.38 -8.87 12.01
C GLN A 221 3.48 -7.86 11.69
N TYR A 222 3.91 -7.05 12.67
CA TYR A 222 4.89 -6.00 12.47
C TYR A 222 6.11 -6.24 13.36
N ASP A 223 7.30 -6.05 12.79
CA ASP A 223 8.51 -5.91 13.57
C ASP A 223 8.53 -4.52 14.23
N PRO A 224 8.63 -4.43 15.58
CA PRO A 224 8.63 -3.15 16.29
C PRO A 224 9.76 -2.18 15.92
N LYS A 225 10.84 -2.67 15.31
CA LYS A 225 11.99 -1.87 14.89
C LYS A 225 11.79 -1.18 13.54
N THR A 226 10.73 -1.56 12.80
CA THR A 226 10.50 -1.02 11.45
C THR A 226 9.79 0.33 11.47
N VAL A 227 10.01 1.10 10.41
CA VAL A 227 9.28 2.34 10.12
C VAL A 227 7.77 2.10 10.06
N TRP A 228 7.33 0.94 9.58
CA TRP A 228 5.90 0.61 9.49
C TRP A 228 5.25 0.37 10.83
N TYR A 229 5.96 -0.23 11.82
CA TYR A 229 5.42 -0.31 13.17
C TYR A 229 5.16 1.08 13.76
N LYS A 230 6.13 1.99 13.60
CA LYS A 230 5.99 3.38 14.04
C LYS A 230 4.79 4.07 13.38
N ARG A 231 4.65 3.93 12.06
CA ARG A 231 3.59 4.60 11.28
C ARG A 231 2.23 3.92 11.39
N ASP A 232 2.18 2.61 11.15
CA ASP A 232 0.94 1.87 10.99
C ASP A 232 0.31 1.44 12.32
N ILE A 233 1.12 1.25 13.37
CA ILE A 233 0.65 0.85 14.71
C ILE A 233 0.61 2.04 15.67
N LEU A 234 1.73 2.76 15.79
CA LEU A 234 1.83 3.88 16.74
C LEU A 234 1.26 5.20 16.19
N GLY A 235 1.02 5.30 14.87
CA GLY A 235 0.53 6.52 14.25
C GLY A 235 1.54 7.67 14.21
N ILE A 236 2.84 7.38 14.27
CA ILE A 236 3.91 8.37 14.39
C ILE A 236 4.50 8.66 13.01
N ARG A 237 4.63 9.95 12.66
CA ARG A 237 5.40 10.38 11.49
C ARG A 237 6.87 10.13 11.75
N CYS A 238 7.56 9.42 10.86
CA CYS A 238 8.99 9.17 10.97
C CYS A 238 9.64 8.96 9.60
N VAL A 239 10.94 9.21 9.56
CA VAL A 239 11.79 8.89 8.39
C VAL A 239 12.07 7.40 8.41
N ALA A 240 12.16 6.77 7.24
CA ALA A 240 12.70 5.43 7.11
C ALA A 240 14.23 5.53 7.21
N ASP A 241 14.80 4.95 8.24
CA ASP A 241 16.23 5.00 8.55
C ASP A 241 16.77 3.62 8.92
N GLY A 242 18.09 3.44 8.82
CA GLY A 242 18.76 2.21 9.20
C GLY A 242 18.46 1.03 8.27
N LEU A 243 18.39 -0.17 8.84
CA LEU A 243 18.21 -1.43 8.10
C LEU A 243 16.79 -1.60 7.56
N CYS A 244 16.67 -2.14 6.34
CA CYS A 244 15.37 -2.49 5.75
C CYS A 244 14.71 -3.70 6.44
N PHE A 245 15.52 -4.64 6.96
CA PHE A 245 15.08 -5.89 7.60
C PHE A 245 15.70 -6.06 8.99
N PRO A 246 15.41 -5.17 9.95
CA PRO A 246 16.14 -5.13 11.23
C PRO A 246 16.01 -6.40 12.05
N GLN A 247 14.81 -6.98 12.19
CA GLN A 247 14.61 -8.20 12.96
C GLN A 247 15.37 -9.41 12.36
N PHE A 248 15.36 -9.53 11.02
CA PHE A 248 16.11 -10.56 10.32
C PHE A 248 17.62 -10.36 10.50
N SER A 249 18.09 -9.12 10.42
CA SER A 249 19.51 -8.77 10.48
C SER A 249 20.12 -8.94 11.88
N ASP A 250 19.30 -8.86 12.93
CA ASP A 250 19.75 -9.03 14.33
C ASP A 250 20.17 -10.47 14.65
N ALA A 251 19.47 -11.46 14.08
CA ALA A 251 19.73 -12.89 14.32
C ALA A 251 19.31 -13.71 13.06
N PRO A 252 20.04 -13.58 11.95
CA PRO A 252 19.68 -14.29 10.72
C PRO A 252 19.67 -15.81 10.89
N GLU A 253 20.51 -16.36 11.79
CA GLU A 253 20.59 -17.80 12.10
C GLU A 253 19.28 -18.39 12.63
N ASP A 254 18.41 -17.59 13.26
CA ASP A 254 17.10 -18.03 13.77
C ASP A 254 16.15 -18.44 12.63
N TYR A 255 16.41 -18.00 11.40
CA TYR A 255 15.61 -18.29 10.21
C TYR A 255 16.21 -19.38 9.33
N LEU A 256 17.39 -19.91 9.69
CA LEU A 256 18.05 -21.00 8.97
C LEU A 256 17.36 -22.33 9.28
N ILE A 257 17.05 -23.11 8.23
CA ILE A 257 16.48 -24.45 8.39
C ILE A 257 17.18 -25.47 7.47
N ASP A 258 17.40 -26.68 7.97
CA ASP A 258 18.05 -27.78 7.22
C ASP A 258 17.06 -28.60 6.42
N HIS A 259 15.80 -28.69 6.87
CA HIS A 259 14.74 -29.52 6.28
C HIS A 259 13.53 -28.66 5.84
N PRO A 260 13.65 -27.95 4.69
CA PRO A 260 12.60 -27.04 4.25
C PRO A 260 11.32 -27.78 3.85
N GLN A 261 10.17 -27.26 4.27
CA GLN A 261 8.85 -27.78 3.91
C GLN A 261 8.15 -26.76 3.00
N TYR A 262 7.69 -27.20 1.84
CA TYR A 262 6.99 -26.38 0.86
C TYR A 262 6.09 -27.24 -0.04
N ASP A 263 5.07 -26.65 -0.66
CA ASP A 263 4.18 -27.33 -1.59
C ASP A 263 4.70 -27.26 -3.05
N PHE A 264 5.32 -26.14 -3.41
CA PHE A 264 5.89 -25.94 -4.74
C PHE A 264 7.01 -24.89 -4.71
N VAL A 265 7.81 -24.84 -5.78
CA VAL A 265 8.94 -23.92 -5.93
C VAL A 265 8.65 -22.91 -7.03
N GLN A 266 8.99 -21.65 -6.77
CA GLN A 266 9.06 -20.61 -7.78
C GLN A 266 10.46 -19.99 -7.80
N ILE A 267 10.84 -19.45 -8.96
CA ILE A 267 12.16 -18.83 -9.12
C ILE A 267 11.94 -17.38 -9.49
N GLY A 268 12.67 -16.48 -8.85
CA GLY A 268 12.80 -15.09 -9.24
C GLY A 268 14.15 -14.87 -9.94
N VAL A 269 14.13 -14.03 -10.95
CA VAL A 269 15.28 -13.64 -11.75
C VAL A 269 15.32 -12.13 -11.87
N ASP A 270 16.43 -11.55 -11.45
CA ASP A 270 16.72 -10.15 -11.73
C ASP A 270 17.86 -10.04 -12.73
N PHE A 271 17.70 -9.19 -13.75
CA PHE A 271 18.67 -9.01 -14.80
C PHE A 271 19.52 -7.77 -14.55
N GLY A 272 20.77 -7.98 -14.16
CA GLY A 272 21.70 -6.88 -13.95
C GLY A 272 22.18 -6.22 -15.25
N GLY A 273 22.43 -4.92 -15.16
CA GLY A 273 23.14 -4.15 -16.18
C GLY A 273 24.67 -4.14 -15.96
N ASN A 274 25.41 -3.33 -16.73
CA ASN A 274 26.88 -3.29 -16.71
C ASN A 274 27.53 -3.01 -15.35
N LYS A 275 26.80 -2.48 -14.38
CA LYS A 275 27.30 -2.11 -13.04
C LYS A 275 26.66 -2.93 -11.92
N SER A 276 25.77 -3.85 -12.24
CA SER A 276 25.07 -4.70 -11.28
C SER A 276 25.29 -6.19 -11.58
N ALA A 277 24.49 -7.08 -11.02
CA ALA A 277 24.64 -8.51 -11.20
C ALA A 277 23.31 -9.14 -11.67
N HIS A 278 23.40 -10.25 -12.38
CA HIS A 278 22.25 -11.14 -12.56
C HIS A 278 22.04 -11.92 -11.26
N SER A 279 20.80 -12.05 -10.82
CA SER A 279 20.49 -12.76 -9.59
C SER A 279 19.35 -13.75 -9.79
N PHE A 280 19.53 -14.96 -9.21
CA PHE A 280 18.55 -16.04 -9.24
C PHE A 280 18.23 -16.47 -7.82
N VAL A 281 16.95 -16.58 -7.48
CA VAL A 281 16.51 -17.07 -6.17
C VAL A 281 15.41 -18.09 -6.34
N ALA A 282 15.61 -19.29 -5.80
CA ALA A 282 14.59 -20.31 -5.70
C ALA A 282 13.88 -20.23 -4.36
N THR A 283 12.55 -20.15 -4.37
CA THR A 283 11.71 -20.03 -3.18
C THR A 283 10.69 -21.14 -3.14
N GLY A 284 10.73 -21.92 -2.06
CA GLY A 284 9.68 -22.86 -1.68
C GLY A 284 8.52 -22.13 -1.06
N ILE A 285 7.31 -22.39 -1.55
CA ILE A 285 6.09 -21.73 -1.13
C ILE A 285 5.15 -22.75 -0.51
N SER A 286 4.65 -22.46 0.69
CA SER A 286 3.61 -23.23 1.34
C SER A 286 2.23 -22.60 1.14
N ARG A 287 1.22 -23.41 0.87
CA ARG A 287 -0.18 -22.99 0.82
C ARG A 287 -0.68 -22.45 2.17
N ALA A 288 -0.01 -22.78 3.25
CA ALA A 288 -0.27 -22.23 4.58
C ALA A 288 0.21 -20.76 4.74
N GLY A 289 0.88 -20.20 3.72
CA GLY A 289 1.30 -18.79 3.70
C GLY A 289 2.67 -18.54 4.31
N SER A 290 3.59 -19.53 4.26
CA SER A 290 5.00 -19.37 4.58
C SER A 290 5.86 -19.54 3.34
N ILE A 291 7.07 -18.98 3.38
CA ILE A 291 8.07 -19.10 2.34
C ILE A 291 9.39 -19.58 2.92
N VAL A 292 10.17 -20.30 2.10
CA VAL A 292 11.55 -20.66 2.41
C VAL A 292 12.43 -20.38 1.19
N TYR A 293 13.44 -19.55 1.33
CA TYR A 293 14.45 -19.37 0.30
C TYR A 293 15.35 -20.61 0.28
N LEU A 294 15.36 -21.30 -0.87
CA LEU A 294 16.03 -22.59 -1.03
C LEU A 294 17.46 -22.46 -1.56
N MET A 295 17.66 -21.57 -2.52
CA MET A 295 18.98 -21.33 -3.14
C MET A 295 19.00 -19.93 -3.73
N SER A 296 20.14 -19.25 -3.59
CA SER A 296 20.41 -17.98 -4.26
C SER A 296 21.73 -18.03 -5.02
N GLN A 297 21.81 -17.32 -6.15
CA GLN A 297 23.03 -17.14 -6.91
C GLN A 297 23.08 -15.73 -7.49
N ARG A 298 24.22 -15.05 -7.28
CA ARG A 298 24.52 -13.72 -7.81
C ARG A 298 25.73 -13.81 -8.75
N ILE A 299 25.63 -13.22 -9.94
CA ILE A 299 26.62 -13.29 -11.00
C ILE A 299 26.86 -11.88 -11.53
N PRO A 300 28.11 -11.34 -11.46
CA PRO A 300 28.41 -10.04 -12.07
C PRO A 300 28.00 -10.03 -13.54
N ALA A 301 27.19 -9.03 -13.95
CA ALA A 301 26.61 -9.00 -15.30
C ALA A 301 27.63 -8.55 -16.37
N LYS A 302 28.71 -7.88 -15.96
CA LYS A 302 29.74 -7.38 -16.88
C LYS A 302 30.37 -8.50 -17.71
N GLY A 303 30.20 -8.44 -19.02
CA GLY A 303 30.79 -9.39 -19.97
C GLY A 303 30.02 -10.71 -20.13
N VAL A 304 28.88 -10.87 -19.45
CA VAL A 304 28.01 -12.04 -19.61
C VAL A 304 27.10 -11.82 -20.83
N THR A 305 27.23 -12.70 -21.83
CA THR A 305 26.32 -12.69 -22.97
C THR A 305 24.97 -13.33 -22.64
N PRO A 306 23.88 -13.04 -23.37
CA PRO A 306 22.60 -13.71 -23.15
C PRO A 306 22.66 -15.22 -23.14
N ASP A 307 23.45 -15.83 -24.05
CA ASP A 307 23.60 -17.28 -24.09
C ASP A 307 24.31 -17.85 -22.87
N GLN A 308 25.35 -17.16 -22.40
CA GLN A 308 26.02 -17.52 -21.14
C GLN A 308 25.08 -17.38 -19.94
N LEU A 309 24.28 -16.31 -19.91
CA LEU A 309 23.28 -16.12 -18.86
C LEU A 309 22.28 -17.28 -18.79
N TYR A 310 21.76 -17.69 -19.96
CA TYR A 310 20.81 -18.82 -20.01
C TYR A 310 21.46 -20.14 -19.62
N SER A 311 22.75 -20.37 -19.97
CA SER A 311 23.49 -21.55 -19.51
C SER A 311 23.64 -21.54 -17.98
N LEU A 312 24.07 -20.42 -17.40
CA LEU A 312 24.23 -20.25 -15.95
C LEU A 312 22.91 -20.43 -15.19
N PHE A 313 21.83 -19.94 -15.76
CA PHE A 313 20.50 -20.18 -15.20
C PHE A 313 20.08 -21.66 -15.29
N GLY A 314 20.37 -22.32 -16.40
CA GLY A 314 20.14 -23.78 -16.56
C GLY A 314 20.88 -24.61 -15.52
N ASP A 315 22.14 -24.26 -15.24
CA ASP A 315 22.96 -24.91 -14.20
C ASP A 315 22.38 -24.68 -12.80
N PHE A 316 21.96 -23.43 -12.51
CA PHE A 316 21.28 -23.10 -11.26
C PHE A 316 19.98 -23.90 -11.08
N LEU A 317 19.13 -23.94 -12.10
CA LEU A 317 17.87 -24.70 -12.08
C LEU A 317 18.09 -26.19 -11.87
N SER A 318 19.15 -26.77 -12.51
CA SER A 318 19.50 -28.16 -12.37
C SER A 318 19.97 -28.49 -10.95
N LYS A 319 20.81 -27.63 -10.35
CA LYS A 319 21.24 -27.75 -8.96
C LYS A 319 20.09 -27.68 -7.98
N CYS A 320 19.18 -26.70 -8.20
CA CYS A 320 17.98 -26.57 -7.38
C CYS A 320 17.10 -27.82 -7.41
N ARG A 321 16.83 -28.37 -8.61
CA ARG A 321 15.99 -29.56 -8.77
C ARG A 321 16.63 -30.83 -8.15
N ALA A 322 17.93 -30.92 -8.21
CA ALA A 322 18.66 -32.05 -7.63
C ALA A 322 18.62 -32.01 -6.08
N LYS A 323 18.76 -30.83 -5.48
CA LYS A 323 18.82 -30.69 -4.02
C LYS A 323 17.45 -30.49 -3.37
N TYR A 324 16.54 -29.81 -4.04
CA TYR A 324 15.21 -29.46 -3.56
C TYR A 324 14.13 -30.01 -4.49
N PRO A 325 13.79 -31.30 -4.40
CA PRO A 325 12.83 -31.95 -5.27
C PRO A 325 11.41 -31.38 -5.06
N GLY A 326 10.60 -31.36 -6.11
CA GLY A 326 9.23 -30.90 -6.04
C GLY A 326 8.72 -30.31 -7.35
N GLN A 327 7.56 -29.68 -7.29
CA GLN A 327 6.95 -29.00 -8.42
C GLN A 327 7.53 -27.60 -8.58
N TYR A 328 8.22 -27.35 -9.68
CA TYR A 328 8.68 -26.01 -10.10
C TYR A 328 7.60 -25.38 -10.96
N ALA A 329 6.88 -24.40 -10.39
CA ALA A 329 5.67 -23.85 -11.00
C ALA A 329 5.99 -22.78 -12.06
N TYR A 330 6.68 -21.69 -11.67
CA TYR A 330 6.97 -20.57 -12.55
C TYR A 330 8.35 -19.96 -12.27
N ILE A 331 8.87 -19.26 -13.29
CA ILE A 331 10.08 -18.44 -13.25
C ILE A 331 9.64 -17.01 -13.52
N PHE A 332 9.78 -16.11 -12.55
CA PHE A 332 9.40 -14.70 -12.66
C PHE A 332 10.66 -13.86 -12.88
N ALA A 333 10.70 -13.17 -14.03
CA ALA A 333 11.84 -12.35 -14.40
C ALA A 333 11.48 -10.85 -14.42
N ASP A 334 12.47 -10.00 -14.20
CA ASP A 334 12.30 -8.55 -14.25
C ASP A 334 11.66 -8.12 -15.57
N CYS A 335 10.46 -7.52 -15.50
CA CYS A 335 9.68 -7.14 -16.67
C CYS A 335 10.29 -5.99 -17.51
N ALA A 336 11.36 -5.34 -17.08
CA ALA A 336 12.05 -4.30 -17.86
C ALA A 336 12.84 -4.88 -19.05
N GLU A 337 13.35 -6.13 -18.94
CA GLU A 337 14.25 -6.73 -19.90
C GLU A 337 13.55 -7.76 -20.81
N GLN A 338 12.57 -7.30 -21.62
CA GLN A 338 11.71 -8.16 -22.45
C GLN A 338 12.47 -9.06 -23.43
N THR A 339 13.61 -8.60 -23.97
CA THR A 339 14.43 -9.39 -24.88
C THR A 339 15.06 -10.61 -24.17
N LEU A 340 15.57 -10.40 -22.96
CA LEU A 340 16.13 -11.50 -22.16
C LEU A 340 15.04 -12.47 -21.69
N ILE A 341 13.85 -11.95 -21.35
CA ILE A 341 12.70 -12.79 -20.99
C ILE A 341 12.30 -13.68 -22.19
N ALA A 342 12.17 -13.12 -23.39
CA ALA A 342 11.82 -13.89 -24.59
C ALA A 342 12.84 -14.99 -24.89
N GLY A 343 14.13 -14.67 -24.78
CA GLY A 343 15.21 -15.66 -24.95
C GLY A 343 15.22 -16.75 -23.88
N MET A 344 14.92 -16.38 -22.64
CA MET A 344 14.78 -17.34 -21.53
C MET A 344 13.54 -18.22 -21.73
N ALA A 345 12.40 -17.65 -22.11
CA ALA A 345 11.14 -18.38 -22.31
C ALA A 345 11.23 -19.41 -23.46
N SER A 346 12.08 -19.17 -24.47
CA SER A 346 12.31 -20.13 -25.54
C SER A 346 13.06 -21.39 -25.08
N ARG A 347 13.74 -21.33 -23.91
CA ARG A 347 14.58 -22.41 -23.39
C ARG A 347 14.00 -23.06 -22.13
N PHE A 348 13.30 -22.28 -21.33
CA PHE A 348 12.78 -22.74 -20.03
C PHE A 348 11.25 -22.53 -19.98
N PRO A 349 10.47 -23.61 -19.79
CA PRO A 349 9.04 -23.50 -19.65
C PRO A 349 8.66 -22.76 -18.34
N GLY A 350 7.58 -22.01 -18.38
CA GLY A 350 7.03 -21.34 -17.19
C GLY A 350 7.60 -19.95 -16.88
N VAL A 351 8.45 -19.39 -17.77
CA VAL A 351 8.95 -18.01 -17.62
C VAL A 351 7.82 -17.00 -17.82
N ARG A 352 7.75 -16.02 -16.93
CA ARG A 352 6.74 -14.95 -16.89
C ARG A 352 7.34 -13.65 -16.39
N ASN A 353 6.68 -12.55 -16.69
CA ASN A 353 7.04 -11.25 -16.13
C ASN A 353 6.73 -11.21 -14.61
N SER A 354 7.63 -10.59 -13.83
CA SER A 354 7.35 -10.16 -12.47
C SER A 354 6.21 -9.14 -12.45
N LEU A 355 5.55 -8.97 -11.30
CA LEU A 355 4.51 -7.93 -11.12
C LEU A 355 5.13 -6.56 -10.86
N LYS A 356 6.35 -6.52 -10.32
CA LYS A 356 7.01 -5.31 -9.82
C LYS A 356 6.08 -4.50 -8.91
N ASN A 357 5.54 -5.16 -7.90
CA ASN A 357 4.83 -4.45 -6.83
C ASN A 357 5.74 -3.34 -6.25
N PRO A 358 5.16 -2.25 -5.70
CA PRO A 358 5.95 -1.18 -5.09
C PRO A 358 6.98 -1.74 -4.11
N ILE A 359 8.21 -1.24 -4.16
CA ILE A 359 9.34 -1.74 -3.33
C ILE A 359 8.97 -1.74 -1.85
N ASN A 360 8.32 -0.67 -1.36
CA ASN A 360 7.90 -0.57 0.04
C ASN A 360 6.90 -1.66 0.45
N ASP A 361 5.98 -2.03 -0.45
CA ASP A 361 5.05 -3.13 -0.17
C ASP A 361 5.79 -4.47 -0.08
N ARG A 362 6.79 -4.69 -0.94
CA ARG A 362 7.62 -5.92 -0.94
C ARG A 362 8.47 -6.01 0.34
N ILE A 363 9.17 -4.94 0.73
CA ILE A 363 9.97 -4.89 1.97
C ILE A 363 9.05 -5.07 3.20
N LYS A 364 7.90 -4.39 3.23
CA LYS A 364 6.90 -4.55 4.30
C LYS A 364 6.40 -5.99 4.39
N GLY A 365 6.20 -6.65 3.25
CA GLY A 365 5.80 -8.05 3.20
C GLY A 365 6.85 -8.99 3.77
N VAL A 366 8.13 -8.80 3.44
CA VAL A 366 9.24 -9.57 4.01
C VAL A 366 9.26 -9.39 5.54
N ASN A 367 9.24 -8.16 6.04
CA ASN A 367 9.22 -7.90 7.50
C ASN A 367 8.00 -8.53 8.18
N ALA A 368 6.83 -8.52 7.56
CA ALA A 368 5.64 -9.16 8.10
C ALA A 368 5.77 -10.68 8.18
N LEU A 369 6.39 -11.32 7.19
CA LEU A 369 6.67 -12.77 7.23
C LEU A 369 7.72 -13.13 8.27
N VAL A 370 8.77 -12.31 8.41
CA VAL A 370 9.79 -12.45 9.46
C VAL A 370 9.14 -12.36 10.84
N ALA A 371 8.37 -11.32 11.10
CA ALA A 371 7.69 -11.10 12.39
C ALA A 371 6.70 -12.22 12.75
N GLN A 372 6.11 -12.87 11.74
CA GLN A 372 5.18 -14.00 11.93
C GLN A 372 5.89 -15.37 12.01
N GLY A 373 7.23 -15.43 11.91
CA GLY A 373 7.97 -16.70 11.83
C GLY A 373 7.62 -17.54 10.59
N LYS A 374 7.28 -16.88 9.47
CA LYS A 374 6.85 -17.52 8.21
C LYS A 374 7.85 -17.40 7.09
N LEU A 375 9.00 -16.78 7.32
CA LEU A 375 10.11 -16.69 6.39
C LEU A 375 11.30 -17.46 6.95
N HIS A 376 11.85 -18.36 6.12
CA HIS A 376 13.04 -19.14 6.43
C HIS A 376 13.97 -19.20 5.22
N TYR A 377 15.19 -19.67 5.43
CA TYR A 377 16.14 -19.91 4.34
C TYR A 377 17.01 -21.16 4.62
N THR A 378 17.64 -21.69 3.58
CA THR A 378 18.63 -22.77 3.70
C THR A 378 20.05 -22.23 3.56
N SER A 379 21.05 -23.02 3.91
CA SER A 379 22.46 -22.65 3.79
C SER A 379 22.94 -22.31 2.37
N ASP A 380 22.15 -22.62 1.33
CA ASP A 380 22.45 -22.28 -0.07
C ASP A 380 22.04 -20.84 -0.47
N CYS A 381 21.54 -20.05 0.47
CA CYS A 381 21.06 -18.69 0.21
C CYS A 381 22.05 -17.58 0.61
N LYS A 382 23.35 -17.84 0.53
CA LYS A 382 24.37 -16.92 1.06
C LYS A 382 24.25 -15.50 0.49
N SER A 383 24.17 -15.33 -0.84
CA SER A 383 24.09 -13.99 -1.45
C SER A 383 22.82 -13.24 -1.00
N LEU A 384 21.70 -13.94 -0.87
CA LEU A 384 20.47 -13.33 -0.42
C LEU A 384 20.50 -12.95 1.07
N VAL A 385 21.06 -13.79 1.93
CA VAL A 385 21.22 -13.49 3.36
C VAL A 385 22.14 -12.29 3.55
N ASP A 386 23.27 -12.22 2.84
CA ASP A 386 24.19 -11.08 2.85
C ASP A 386 23.45 -9.79 2.40
N ALA A 387 22.61 -9.89 1.35
CA ALA A 387 21.81 -8.78 0.85
C ALA A 387 20.76 -8.31 1.87
N MET A 388 20.03 -9.24 2.50
CA MET A 388 19.00 -8.91 3.50
C MET A 388 19.60 -8.29 4.76
N THR A 389 20.74 -8.78 5.23
CA THR A 389 21.37 -8.26 6.45
C THR A 389 22.03 -6.89 6.28
N THR A 390 22.35 -6.49 5.05
CA THR A 390 23.03 -5.22 4.75
C THR A 390 22.16 -4.17 4.07
N ALA A 391 20.94 -4.51 3.68
CA ALA A 391 20.04 -3.57 3.04
C ALA A 391 19.65 -2.41 3.97
N VAL A 392 19.89 -1.17 3.51
CA VAL A 392 19.58 0.05 4.26
C VAL A 392 18.68 0.98 3.46
N TRP A 393 18.02 1.88 4.16
CA TRP A 393 17.26 2.96 3.55
C TRP A 393 18.18 4.07 3.01
N ASP A 394 17.75 4.71 1.92
CA ASP A 394 18.40 5.92 1.39
C ASP A 394 17.90 7.15 2.14
N GLU A 395 18.58 7.50 3.22
CA GLU A 395 18.25 8.64 4.08
C GLU A 395 18.39 10.02 3.37
N SER A 396 19.03 10.06 2.20
CA SER A 396 19.17 11.29 1.42
C SER A 396 17.89 11.67 0.66
N LYS A 397 16.92 10.75 0.58
CA LYS A 397 15.65 10.93 -0.14
C LYS A 397 14.48 11.18 0.80
N PHE A 398 13.55 12.01 0.35
CA PHE A 398 12.29 12.23 1.07
C PHE A 398 11.31 11.05 0.95
N GLU A 399 11.48 10.23 -0.07
CA GLU A 399 10.70 9.01 -0.28
C GLU A 399 11.41 7.84 0.41
N ASP A 400 10.64 6.91 0.95
CA ASP A 400 11.18 5.69 1.54
C ASP A 400 11.68 4.79 0.40
N VAL A 401 12.96 4.87 0.11
CA VAL A 401 13.63 4.15 -0.97
C VAL A 401 14.79 3.34 -0.39
N ARG A 402 14.91 2.10 -0.81
CA ARG A 402 16.07 1.26 -0.51
C ARG A 402 17.32 1.85 -1.20
N LEU A 403 18.44 1.93 -0.48
CA LEU A 403 19.70 2.46 -1.04
C LEU A 403 20.19 1.59 -2.20
N ASP A 404 20.29 2.23 -3.38
CA ASP A 404 20.79 1.64 -4.61
C ASP A 404 21.94 2.50 -5.17
N ASN A 405 23.12 2.33 -4.61
CA ASN A 405 24.32 3.07 -5.00
C ASN A 405 25.48 2.15 -5.44
N GLY A 406 25.20 0.84 -5.62
CA GLY A 406 26.16 -0.18 -5.98
C GLY A 406 26.94 -0.76 -4.80
N THR A 407 26.72 -0.28 -3.56
CA THR A 407 27.31 -0.89 -2.33
C THR A 407 26.40 -1.95 -1.72
N SER A 408 25.10 -1.92 -2.04
CA SER A 408 24.10 -2.89 -1.60
C SER A 408 23.75 -3.87 -2.72
N ASP A 409 23.50 -5.13 -2.37
CA ASP A 409 23.04 -6.14 -3.32
C ASP A 409 21.51 -6.07 -3.48
N ILE A 410 21.07 -5.17 -4.34
CA ILE A 410 19.63 -5.01 -4.66
C ILE A 410 19.15 -6.15 -5.57
N ASP A 411 20.02 -6.63 -6.45
CA ASP A 411 19.69 -7.65 -7.45
C ASP A 411 19.19 -8.96 -6.78
N SER A 412 19.86 -9.41 -5.70
CA SER A 412 19.44 -10.60 -4.95
C SER A 412 18.11 -10.40 -4.22
N LEU A 413 17.86 -9.19 -3.71
CA LEU A 413 16.59 -8.85 -3.05
C LEU A 413 15.43 -8.82 -4.05
N ASP A 414 15.61 -8.17 -5.19
CA ASP A 414 14.58 -8.09 -6.23
C ASP A 414 14.25 -9.47 -6.79
N ALA A 415 15.25 -10.30 -7.07
CA ALA A 415 15.04 -11.69 -7.49
C ALA A 415 14.26 -12.51 -6.44
N ALA A 416 14.61 -12.37 -5.16
CA ALA A 416 13.88 -13.05 -4.08
C ALA A 416 12.42 -12.60 -4.02
N GLU A 417 12.18 -11.29 -4.04
CA GLU A 417 10.87 -10.70 -3.97
C GLU A 417 9.98 -11.07 -5.17
N TYR A 418 10.50 -11.08 -6.41
CA TYR A 418 9.77 -11.51 -7.61
C TYR A 418 9.29 -12.96 -7.53
N SER A 419 10.02 -13.84 -6.84
CA SER A 419 9.67 -15.26 -6.74
C SER A 419 8.35 -15.53 -6.01
N TRP A 420 7.90 -14.62 -5.12
CA TRP A 420 6.69 -14.82 -4.31
C TRP A 420 5.76 -13.60 -4.23
N GLU A 421 6.10 -12.44 -4.81
CA GLU A 421 5.33 -11.20 -4.70
C GLU A 421 3.85 -11.31 -5.12
N ARG A 422 3.47 -12.33 -5.92
CA ARG A 422 2.07 -12.63 -6.28
C ARG A 422 1.21 -12.99 -5.08
N TYR A 423 1.83 -13.48 -4.02
CA TYR A 423 1.18 -13.87 -2.76
C TYR A 423 1.35 -12.81 -1.67
N LEU A 424 2.03 -11.70 -1.98
CA LEU A 424 2.39 -10.65 -1.03
C LEU A 424 1.23 -10.26 -0.11
N TYR A 425 0.12 -9.83 -0.68
CA TYR A 425 -1.02 -9.36 0.11
C TYR A 425 -1.76 -10.48 0.85
N GLN A 426 -1.72 -11.69 0.33
CA GLN A 426 -2.34 -12.85 0.96
C GLN A 426 -1.52 -13.35 2.16
N PHE A 427 -0.21 -13.52 1.99
CA PHE A 427 0.68 -14.12 2.99
C PHE A 427 1.04 -13.12 4.09
N ALA A 428 1.41 -11.91 3.72
CA ALA A 428 1.75 -10.87 4.66
C ALA A 428 0.51 -10.23 5.32
N LYS A 429 -0.71 -10.54 4.86
CA LYS A 429 -1.98 -9.98 5.36
C LYS A 429 -2.00 -8.44 5.37
N LEU A 430 -1.30 -7.81 4.42
CA LEU A 430 -1.16 -6.36 4.34
C LEU A 430 -2.43 -5.64 3.86
N LYS A 431 -3.35 -6.35 3.20
CA LYS A 431 -4.68 -5.82 2.88
C LYS A 431 -5.64 -6.19 4.00
N GLY A 432 -6.07 -5.15 4.69
CA GLY A 432 -7.19 -5.23 5.58
C GLY A 432 -8.47 -4.90 4.89
#